data_108cddbbfb1423cf395b2bff6372312e
#
_entry.id   108cddbbfb1423cf395b2bff6372312e
#
_cell.length_a   1.000
_cell.length_b   1.000
_cell.length_c   1.000
_cell.angle_alpha   90.00
_cell.angle_beta   90.00
_cell.angle_gamma   90.00
#
_symmetry.space_group_name_H-M   'P 1'
#
loop_
_entity.id
_entity.type
_entity.pdbx_description
1 polymer ?
#
loop_
_entity_poly.entity_id
_entity_poly.type
_entity_poly.pdbx_seq_one_letter_code
_entity_poly.pdbx_strand_id
1 'polypeptide(L)'
;MSELRFERKNMLAADLGEESCVPDLLGERILQNSLKFYLDETDEIYEGYGKVADSYPYRQRNNYKRQLKEKQIRTAVLENNQLKAVFLPDYGGRLWELWDKNENRNLLYTNDVLQFSNLAVRNAWFSGGVEWNLGIIGHQPYTTEPLYVAETHTDEGEPVLRMYEYERIRGVTWQMDFWLDDDSSYLKCRMRIVNESTEVIPMYWWSNMAVPEYEQGHITVPASEAYAGTGVECRKVSLPEVDGVDVSDYQKIPRSIDYFFNIPENEPKYIVNVDKNGKGLLQFSTGRLKGRKLFSWGSNAASDHWQEFLTKDAGRYVEIQAGLGKTQYGCIPMAPHTAWEWMECYGPAYSEELTAEIYDKSFEERKRYITDYLQKTQLIGKLEEELKKTKKMALTEAELITPGSGYGAFRKEYARTGHLKFVKKTESMEKWEHFFETGELHCPDPETEP
;
A
#
# COMPACT_ATOMS: atom_id res chain seq x y z
N MET A 1 -18.50 -14.89 14.02
CA MET A 1 -17.69 -15.65 13.06
C MET A 1 -17.27 -14.72 11.95
N SER A 2 -16.02 -14.83 11.53
CA SER A 2 -15.48 -14.13 10.37
C SER A 2 -15.92 -14.83 9.08
N GLU A 3 -16.17 -14.07 8.02
CA GLU A 3 -16.54 -14.60 6.70
C GLU A 3 -15.79 -13.89 5.58
N LEU A 4 -15.52 -14.61 4.49
CA LEU A 4 -14.99 -14.07 3.23
C LEU A 4 -16.02 -14.29 2.13
N ARG A 5 -16.37 -13.21 1.42
CA ARG A 5 -17.33 -13.24 0.31
C ARG A 5 -16.76 -12.54 -0.92
N PHE A 6 -17.15 -13.01 -2.09
CA PHE A 6 -16.83 -12.36 -3.37
C PHE A 6 -18.11 -11.77 -3.96
N GLU A 7 -18.13 -10.46 -4.10
CA GLU A 7 -19.31 -9.68 -4.47
C GLU A 7 -19.05 -8.73 -5.64
N ARG A 8 -20.08 -8.01 -6.06
CA ARG A 8 -19.97 -6.89 -6.99
C ARG A 8 -20.56 -5.64 -6.36
N LYS A 9 -19.78 -4.56 -6.39
CA LYS A 9 -20.20 -3.24 -5.90
C LYS A 9 -20.47 -2.32 -7.06
N ASN A 10 -21.62 -1.64 -7.06
CA ASN A 10 -21.90 -0.56 -8.00
C ASN A 10 -21.07 0.67 -7.64
N MET A 11 -20.30 1.16 -8.59
CA MET A 11 -19.47 2.36 -8.42
C MET A 11 -19.52 3.21 -9.69
N LEU A 12 -19.49 4.53 -9.52
CA LEU A 12 -19.21 5.43 -10.62
C LEU A 12 -17.72 5.30 -10.99
N ALA A 13 -17.44 4.88 -12.20
CA ALA A 13 -16.08 4.61 -12.65
C ALA A 13 -15.84 5.10 -14.09
N ALA A 14 -14.68 5.68 -14.31
CA ALA A 14 -14.17 5.97 -15.63
C ALA A 14 -13.71 4.67 -16.32
N ASP A 15 -13.49 4.75 -17.63
CA ASP A 15 -12.90 3.67 -18.40
C ASP A 15 -11.38 3.76 -18.32
N LEU A 16 -10.74 2.66 -17.90
CA LEU A 16 -9.27 2.59 -17.85
C LEU A 16 -8.66 2.61 -19.25
N GLY A 17 -9.43 2.15 -20.26
CA GLY A 17 -8.94 2.02 -21.63
C GLY A 17 -7.95 0.86 -21.81
N GLU A 18 -7.52 0.69 -23.03
CA GLU A 18 -6.50 -0.29 -23.38
C GLU A 18 -5.11 0.21 -23.04
N GLU A 19 -4.19 -0.73 -22.87
CA GLU A 19 -2.76 -0.41 -22.74
C GLU A 19 -2.23 0.14 -24.08
N SER A 20 -1.19 0.98 -23.97
CA SER A 20 -0.43 1.42 -25.14
C SER A 20 0.21 0.21 -25.85
N CYS A 21 0.25 0.26 -27.19
CA CYS A 21 0.91 -0.78 -27.98
C CYS A 21 2.42 -0.84 -27.74
N VAL A 22 3.02 0.24 -27.24
CA VAL A 22 4.47 0.34 -26.99
C VAL A 22 4.74 0.61 -25.53
N PRO A 23 5.86 0.12 -24.99
CA PRO A 23 6.31 0.49 -23.64
C PRO A 23 6.71 1.97 -23.61
N ASP A 24 7.00 2.47 -22.42
CA ASP A 24 7.56 3.80 -22.26
C ASP A 24 9.00 3.84 -22.79
N LEU A 25 9.22 4.63 -23.81
CA LEU A 25 10.54 4.81 -24.46
C LEU A 25 11.20 6.15 -24.12
N LEU A 26 10.55 7.01 -23.35
CA LEU A 26 10.96 8.40 -23.17
C LEU A 26 11.87 8.65 -21.95
N GLY A 27 12.39 7.61 -21.30
CA GLY A 27 13.39 7.74 -20.24
C GLY A 27 12.84 8.16 -18.88
N GLU A 28 13.67 8.73 -18.04
CA GLU A 28 13.43 8.96 -16.63
C GLU A 28 12.14 9.72 -16.31
N ARG A 29 11.21 9.06 -15.62
CA ARG A 29 9.97 9.68 -15.13
C ARG A 29 10.05 10.14 -13.68
N ILE A 30 11.06 9.70 -12.94
CA ILE A 30 11.23 10.05 -11.53
C ILE A 30 12.19 11.24 -11.45
N LEU A 31 11.62 12.43 -11.29
CA LEU A 31 12.35 13.70 -11.21
C LEU A 31 13.12 13.92 -9.88
N GLN A 32 13.48 12.87 -9.16
CA GLN A 32 14.21 12.98 -7.89
C GLN A 32 15.69 13.38 -8.05
N ASN A 33 16.19 13.55 -9.27
CA ASN A 33 17.61 13.85 -9.53
C ASN A 33 18.07 15.23 -9.09
N SER A 34 17.17 16.14 -8.78
CA SER A 34 17.48 17.52 -8.42
C SER A 34 17.25 17.85 -6.95
N LEU A 35 16.87 16.87 -6.12
CA LEU A 35 16.63 17.10 -4.70
C LEU A 35 17.95 17.46 -3.98
N LYS A 36 17.87 18.46 -3.12
CA LYS A 36 18.93 18.79 -2.18
C LYS A 36 18.65 18.15 -0.83
N PHE A 37 19.64 17.44 -0.30
CA PHE A 37 19.52 16.78 0.99
C PHE A 37 20.31 17.55 2.05
N TYR A 38 19.63 17.87 3.17
CA TYR A 38 20.18 18.50 4.36
C TYR A 38 19.98 17.55 5.55
N LEU A 39 20.90 16.60 5.67
CA LEU A 39 20.84 15.47 6.59
C LEU A 39 22.11 15.42 7.45
N ASP A 40 22.08 14.69 8.55
CA ASP A 40 23.25 14.40 9.36
C ASP A 40 24.10 13.30 8.72
N GLU A 41 25.39 13.24 9.03
CA GLU A 41 26.34 12.24 8.48
C GLU A 41 25.91 10.79 8.77
N THR A 42 25.10 10.59 9.81
CA THR A 42 24.62 9.28 10.26
C THR A 42 23.25 8.90 9.68
N ASP A 43 22.62 9.80 8.92
CA ASP A 43 21.32 9.52 8.31
C ASP A 43 21.48 8.67 7.04
N GLU A 44 21.05 7.42 7.12
CA GLU A 44 21.10 6.45 6.02
C GLU A 44 19.71 6.30 5.40
N ILE A 45 19.49 6.87 4.21
CA ILE A 45 18.21 6.88 3.49
C ILE A 45 18.24 6.18 2.13
N TYR A 46 19.39 5.66 1.69
CA TYR A 46 19.61 4.97 0.41
C TYR A 46 19.15 5.77 -0.82
N GLU A 47 19.38 7.09 -0.83
CA GLU A 47 18.97 7.97 -1.91
C GLU A 47 19.37 7.44 -3.30
N GLY A 48 18.38 7.38 -4.21
CA GLY A 48 18.56 6.95 -5.59
C GLY A 48 18.84 5.46 -5.79
N TYR A 49 19.08 4.68 -4.71
CA TYR A 49 19.30 3.26 -4.86
C TYR A 49 18.02 2.57 -5.37
N GLY A 50 18.16 1.83 -6.46
CA GLY A 50 17.04 1.11 -7.07
C GLY A 50 16.10 1.98 -7.92
N LYS A 51 16.48 3.22 -8.25
CA LYS A 51 15.78 4.03 -9.22
C LYS A 51 15.72 3.31 -10.57
N VAL A 52 14.58 3.38 -11.23
CA VAL A 52 14.37 2.82 -12.57
C VAL A 52 14.16 3.95 -13.59
N ALA A 53 14.63 3.75 -14.82
CA ALA A 53 14.51 4.72 -15.88
C ALA A 53 13.08 4.80 -16.44
N ASP A 54 12.42 3.65 -16.52
CA ASP A 54 11.10 3.50 -17.12
C ASP A 54 10.28 2.39 -16.44
N SER A 55 9.09 2.13 -16.95
CA SER A 55 8.20 1.07 -16.47
C SER A 55 8.30 -0.26 -17.21
N TYR A 56 9.28 -0.42 -18.12
CA TYR A 56 9.42 -1.68 -18.86
C TYR A 56 9.63 -2.87 -17.90
N PRO A 57 8.94 -4.03 -18.08
CA PRO A 57 8.11 -4.42 -19.25
C PRO A 57 6.60 -4.08 -19.13
N TYR A 58 6.21 -3.18 -18.26
CA TYR A 58 4.82 -2.75 -18.17
C TYR A 58 4.49 -1.72 -19.25
N ARG A 59 3.33 -1.85 -19.88
CA ARG A 59 2.84 -0.91 -20.90
C ARG A 59 2.14 0.27 -20.26
N GLN A 60 2.17 1.42 -20.94
CA GLN A 60 1.52 2.65 -20.45
C GLN A 60 0.00 2.56 -20.54
N ARG A 61 -0.68 3.24 -19.63
CA ARG A 61 -2.13 3.40 -19.58
C ARG A 61 -2.49 4.86 -19.92
N ASN A 62 -2.46 5.20 -21.21
CA ASN A 62 -2.68 6.57 -21.68
C ASN A 62 -4.11 6.81 -22.21
N ASN A 63 -4.92 5.76 -22.33
CA ASN A 63 -6.22 5.79 -22.99
C ASN A 63 -7.40 5.88 -22.03
N TYR A 64 -7.15 6.08 -20.73
CA TYR A 64 -8.22 6.21 -19.74
C TYR A 64 -9.11 7.42 -20.04
N LYS A 65 -10.41 7.30 -19.71
CA LYS A 65 -11.42 8.33 -19.94
C LYS A 65 -11.75 9.08 -18.65
N ARG A 66 -12.38 10.25 -18.82
CA ARG A 66 -12.90 11.04 -17.69
C ARG A 66 -14.41 10.88 -17.55
N GLN A 67 -15.09 10.28 -18.52
CA GLN A 67 -16.53 10.04 -18.46
C GLN A 67 -16.84 8.93 -17.47
N LEU A 68 -17.55 9.28 -16.41
CA LEU A 68 -18.01 8.35 -15.38
C LEU A 68 -19.29 7.64 -15.81
N LYS A 69 -19.36 6.34 -15.54
CA LYS A 69 -20.51 5.48 -15.72
C LYS A 69 -20.65 4.55 -14.52
N GLU A 70 -21.86 4.14 -14.20
CA GLU A 70 -22.06 3.06 -13.25
C GLU A 70 -21.45 1.77 -13.78
N LYS A 71 -20.59 1.17 -12.97
CA LYS A 71 -19.95 -0.12 -13.26
C LYS A 71 -20.07 -1.04 -12.06
N GLN A 72 -20.22 -2.32 -12.32
CA GLN A 72 -20.14 -3.36 -11.29
C GLN A 72 -18.69 -3.78 -11.12
N ILE A 73 -18.08 -3.34 -10.05
CA ILE A 73 -16.69 -3.64 -9.70
C ILE A 73 -16.67 -4.90 -8.82
N ARG A 74 -15.84 -5.85 -9.16
CA ARG A 74 -15.62 -7.07 -8.37
C ARG A 74 -14.93 -6.71 -7.05
N THR A 75 -15.43 -7.26 -5.94
CA THR A 75 -14.91 -7.04 -4.60
C THR A 75 -14.69 -8.36 -3.88
N ALA A 76 -13.70 -8.37 -2.97
CA ALA A 76 -13.61 -9.37 -1.91
C ALA A 76 -13.94 -8.67 -0.59
N VAL A 77 -14.74 -9.31 0.24
CA VAL A 77 -15.20 -8.74 1.52
C VAL A 77 -14.86 -9.70 2.65
N LEU A 78 -14.00 -9.23 3.56
CA LEU A 78 -13.75 -9.87 4.85
C LEU A 78 -14.59 -9.15 5.92
N GLU A 79 -15.35 -9.90 6.67
CA GLU A 79 -16.28 -9.32 7.65
C GLU A 79 -16.41 -10.17 8.90
N ASN A 80 -16.38 -9.52 10.06
CA ASN A 80 -16.74 -10.11 11.35
C ASN A 80 -17.75 -9.21 12.10
N ASN A 81 -17.93 -9.43 13.40
CA ASN A 81 -18.87 -8.63 14.19
C ASN A 81 -18.42 -7.16 14.38
N GLN A 82 -17.13 -6.86 14.26
CA GLN A 82 -16.53 -5.57 14.55
C GLN A 82 -16.22 -4.76 13.28
N LEU A 83 -15.67 -5.42 12.27
CA LEU A 83 -15.15 -4.78 11.06
C LEU A 83 -15.72 -5.39 9.79
N LYS A 84 -15.75 -4.55 8.74
CA LYS A 84 -15.96 -4.98 7.35
C LYS A 84 -14.89 -4.36 6.48
N ALA A 85 -14.05 -5.19 5.87
CA ALA A 85 -13.01 -4.79 4.93
C ALA A 85 -13.43 -5.15 3.50
N VAL A 86 -13.37 -4.18 2.59
CA VAL A 86 -13.73 -4.35 1.18
C VAL A 86 -12.50 -4.12 0.31
N PHE A 87 -12.17 -5.09 -0.51
CA PHE A 87 -11.01 -5.06 -1.40
C PHE A 87 -11.43 -4.97 -2.87
N LEU A 88 -10.59 -4.35 -3.71
CA LEU A 88 -10.74 -4.27 -5.16
C LEU A 88 -9.66 -5.13 -5.85
N PRO A 89 -9.88 -6.42 -6.06
CA PRO A 89 -8.88 -7.33 -6.63
C PRO A 89 -8.39 -6.93 -8.03
N ASP A 90 -9.25 -6.32 -8.84
CA ASP A 90 -8.93 -5.90 -10.21
C ASP A 90 -8.11 -4.59 -10.28
N TYR A 91 -7.93 -3.93 -9.14
CA TYR A 91 -7.24 -2.65 -9.01
C TYR A 91 -6.12 -2.72 -7.97
N GLY A 92 -5.14 -3.57 -8.23
CA GLY A 92 -3.96 -3.75 -7.37
C GLY A 92 -4.26 -4.37 -6.01
N GLY A 93 -5.42 -5.02 -5.84
CA GLY A 93 -5.83 -5.59 -4.54
C GLY A 93 -6.11 -4.53 -3.49
N ARG A 94 -6.45 -3.30 -3.89
CA ARG A 94 -6.63 -2.15 -2.99
C ARG A 94 -7.63 -2.46 -1.89
N LEU A 95 -7.25 -2.27 -0.61
CA LEU A 95 -8.22 -2.22 0.50
C LEU A 95 -8.99 -0.90 0.36
N TRP A 96 -10.23 -1.00 -0.14
CA TRP A 96 -11.04 0.16 -0.51
C TRP A 96 -11.77 0.76 0.65
N GLU A 97 -12.41 -0.08 1.48
CA GLU A 97 -13.16 0.34 2.68
C GLU A 97 -12.74 -0.49 3.88
N LEU A 98 -12.70 0.14 5.04
CA LEU A 98 -12.56 -0.51 6.33
C LEU A 98 -13.57 0.09 7.30
N TRP A 99 -14.75 -0.53 7.39
CA TRP A 99 -15.85 -0.08 8.24
C TRP A 99 -15.69 -0.57 9.66
N ASP A 100 -15.65 0.37 10.60
CA ASP A 100 -15.89 0.12 12.00
C ASP A 100 -17.42 0.06 12.21
N LYS A 101 -17.93 -1.12 12.55
CA LYS A 101 -19.36 -1.35 12.72
C LYS A 101 -19.91 -0.74 14.01
N ASN A 102 -19.07 -0.60 15.04
CA ASN A 102 -19.49 -0.02 16.32
C ASN A 102 -19.76 1.48 16.17
N GLU A 103 -18.93 2.18 15.42
CA GLU A 103 -19.06 3.61 15.15
C GLU A 103 -19.80 3.91 13.84
N ASN A 104 -20.15 2.87 13.08
CA ASN A 104 -20.78 2.96 11.77
C ASN A 104 -20.05 3.96 10.84
N ARG A 105 -18.72 3.84 10.74
CA ARG A 105 -17.89 4.73 9.93
C ARG A 105 -16.81 3.99 9.17
N ASN A 106 -16.48 4.50 7.99
CA ASN A 106 -15.30 4.05 7.27
C ASN A 106 -14.04 4.72 7.87
N LEU A 107 -13.06 3.93 8.25
CA LEU A 107 -11.79 4.40 8.80
C LEU A 107 -10.83 4.94 7.72
N LEU A 108 -11.07 4.60 6.45
CA LEU A 108 -10.32 5.07 5.30
C LEU A 108 -11.07 6.19 4.56
N TYR A 109 -10.33 7.05 3.89
CA TYR A 109 -10.92 7.86 2.85
C TYR A 109 -11.20 6.98 1.64
N THR A 110 -12.45 6.93 1.25
CA THR A 110 -12.91 6.23 0.05
C THR A 110 -13.41 7.27 -0.93
N ASN A 111 -12.83 7.30 -2.12
CA ASN A 111 -13.31 8.18 -3.16
C ASN A 111 -14.71 7.75 -3.61
N ASP A 112 -15.57 8.70 -3.98
CA ASP A 112 -16.90 8.45 -4.50
C ASP A 112 -16.90 8.02 -5.98
N VAL A 113 -15.75 8.09 -6.63
CA VAL A 113 -15.55 7.70 -8.03
C VAL A 113 -14.23 6.94 -8.24
N LEU A 114 -14.19 6.03 -9.20
CA LEU A 114 -12.94 5.50 -9.75
C LEU A 114 -12.55 6.35 -10.97
N GLN A 115 -11.71 7.35 -10.73
CA GLN A 115 -11.27 8.31 -11.74
C GLN A 115 -9.76 8.30 -11.84
N PHE A 116 -9.24 8.03 -13.04
CA PHE A 116 -7.82 7.87 -13.25
C PHE A 116 -7.12 9.20 -13.55
N SER A 117 -5.89 9.31 -13.09
CA SER A 117 -5.02 10.46 -13.32
C SER A 117 -3.57 10.03 -13.57
N ASN A 118 -2.80 10.95 -14.10
CA ASN A 118 -1.43 10.71 -14.57
C ASN A 118 -0.39 10.85 -13.44
N LEU A 119 -0.55 10.11 -12.35
CA LEU A 119 0.34 10.17 -11.18
C LEU A 119 1.15 8.88 -10.93
N ALA A 120 0.78 7.76 -11.54
CA ALA A 120 1.53 6.50 -11.44
C ALA A 120 2.56 6.38 -12.56
N VAL A 121 3.55 5.50 -12.37
CA VAL A 121 4.60 5.21 -13.37
C VAL A 121 4.01 4.83 -14.73
N ARG A 122 2.83 4.21 -14.78
CA ARG A 122 2.10 3.83 -16.00
C ARG A 122 1.02 4.82 -16.41
N ASN A 123 1.04 6.03 -15.90
CA ASN A 123 0.08 7.10 -16.20
C ASN A 123 -1.38 6.83 -15.80
N ALA A 124 -1.67 5.83 -15.01
CA ALA A 124 -3.01 5.60 -14.49
C ALA A 124 -2.98 5.27 -13.00
N TRP A 125 -3.51 6.18 -12.21
CA TRP A 125 -3.62 6.09 -10.77
C TRP A 125 -4.98 6.63 -10.32
N PHE A 126 -5.47 6.22 -9.17
CA PHE A 126 -6.70 6.71 -8.56
C PHE A 126 -6.54 6.84 -7.05
N SER A 127 -7.25 7.77 -6.44
CA SER A 127 -7.19 8.06 -5.00
C SER A 127 -8.15 7.18 -4.20
N GLY A 128 -7.86 7.04 -2.92
CA GLY A 128 -8.70 6.36 -1.93
C GLY A 128 -8.23 4.95 -1.57
N GLY A 129 -8.62 4.51 -0.37
CA GLY A 129 -8.27 3.22 0.18
C GLY A 129 -6.80 3.06 0.55
N VAL A 130 -6.32 1.82 0.66
CA VAL A 130 -4.91 1.50 0.88
C VAL A 130 -4.30 0.95 -0.39
N GLU A 131 -3.30 1.64 -0.92
CA GLU A 131 -2.49 1.23 -2.07
C GLU A 131 -1.23 0.52 -1.60
N TRP A 132 -0.87 -0.56 -2.29
CA TRP A 132 0.31 -1.39 -2.00
C TRP A 132 1.40 -1.09 -3.03
N ASN A 133 2.47 -0.41 -2.63
CA ASN A 133 3.55 0.00 -3.52
C ASN A 133 4.79 -0.85 -3.32
N LEU A 134 5.18 -1.59 -4.35
CA LEU A 134 6.22 -2.60 -4.30
C LEU A 134 7.26 -2.41 -5.40
N GLY A 135 8.50 -2.74 -5.09
CA GLY A 135 9.58 -3.01 -6.05
C GLY A 135 10.26 -1.79 -6.64
N ILE A 136 9.53 -0.74 -6.94
CA ILE A 136 10.06 0.51 -7.50
C ILE A 136 9.69 1.70 -6.63
N ILE A 137 10.48 2.76 -6.71
CA ILE A 137 10.21 4.02 -6.01
C ILE A 137 8.92 4.64 -6.55
N GLY A 138 7.98 4.99 -5.67
CA GLY A 138 6.69 5.58 -6.01
C GLY A 138 5.57 4.57 -6.18
N HIS A 139 4.58 4.92 -7.00
CA HIS A 139 3.41 4.08 -7.25
C HIS A 139 3.75 2.90 -8.14
N GLN A 140 3.34 1.71 -7.72
CA GLN A 140 3.62 0.50 -8.48
C GLN A 140 2.76 0.36 -9.74
N PRO A 141 3.24 -0.39 -10.74
CA PRO A 141 2.48 -0.66 -11.98
C PRO A 141 1.17 -1.43 -11.77
N TYR A 142 1.03 -2.17 -10.70
CA TYR A 142 -0.17 -2.99 -10.40
C TYR A 142 -1.35 -2.19 -9.84
N THR A 143 -1.22 -0.90 -9.57
CA THR A 143 -2.31 -0.09 -8.96
C THR A 143 -3.63 -0.18 -9.75
N THR A 144 -3.57 -0.49 -11.05
CA THR A 144 -4.73 -0.67 -11.95
C THR A 144 -4.75 -2.04 -12.65
N GLU A 145 -4.07 -3.03 -12.09
CA GLU A 145 -4.00 -4.38 -12.62
C GLU A 145 -4.68 -5.39 -11.68
N PRO A 146 -5.26 -6.48 -12.22
CA PRO A 146 -5.79 -7.56 -11.40
C PRO A 146 -4.65 -8.35 -10.73
N LEU A 147 -4.87 -8.74 -9.48
CA LEU A 147 -4.03 -9.70 -8.77
C LEU A 147 -4.63 -11.10 -8.84
N TYR A 148 -3.81 -12.11 -8.62
CA TYR A 148 -4.28 -13.44 -8.27
C TYR A 148 -4.98 -13.38 -6.92
N VAL A 149 -6.16 -13.98 -6.84
CA VAL A 149 -6.97 -14.08 -5.62
C VAL A 149 -7.18 -15.53 -5.27
N ALA A 150 -6.87 -15.89 -4.06
CA ALA A 150 -7.08 -17.23 -3.54
C ALA A 150 -7.66 -17.17 -2.12
N GLU A 151 -8.27 -18.26 -1.69
CA GLU A 151 -8.80 -18.46 -0.34
C GLU A 151 -8.05 -19.57 0.36
N THR A 152 -7.71 -19.34 1.62
CA THR A 152 -7.18 -20.34 2.56
C THR A 152 -7.76 -20.06 3.95
N HIS A 153 -7.29 -20.75 4.98
CA HIS A 153 -7.80 -20.58 6.35
C HIS A 153 -6.62 -20.51 7.33
N THR A 154 -6.83 -19.84 8.44
CA THR A 154 -5.92 -19.91 9.60
C THR A 154 -5.99 -21.31 10.23
N ASP A 155 -5.08 -21.61 11.15
CA ASP A 155 -5.13 -22.87 11.92
C ASP A 155 -6.38 -22.93 12.83
N GLU A 156 -6.96 -21.79 13.18
CA GLU A 156 -8.19 -21.63 13.95
C GLU A 156 -9.47 -21.71 13.08
N GLY A 157 -9.33 -21.65 11.76
CA GLY A 157 -10.42 -21.83 10.79
C GLY A 157 -11.01 -20.54 10.22
N GLU A 158 -10.46 -19.36 10.57
CA GLU A 158 -10.90 -18.10 9.94
C GLU A 158 -10.49 -18.07 8.47
N PRO A 159 -11.35 -17.54 7.59
CA PRO A 159 -11.05 -17.42 6.18
C PRO A 159 -9.96 -16.36 5.93
N VAL A 160 -9.05 -16.67 5.02
CA VAL A 160 -7.93 -15.80 4.63
C VAL A 160 -8.07 -15.44 3.16
N LEU A 161 -8.18 -14.17 2.88
CA LEU A 161 -8.05 -13.62 1.53
C LEU A 161 -6.56 -13.54 1.19
N ARG A 162 -6.10 -14.35 0.24
CA ARG A 162 -4.76 -14.28 -0.31
C ARG A 162 -4.78 -13.56 -1.65
N MET A 163 -3.97 -12.50 -1.76
CA MET A 163 -3.70 -11.84 -3.05
C MET A 163 -2.21 -11.87 -3.33
N TYR A 164 -1.82 -12.15 -4.57
CA TYR A 164 -0.41 -12.27 -4.93
C TYR A 164 -0.17 -11.99 -6.40
N GLU A 165 1.07 -11.64 -6.74
CA GLU A 165 1.50 -11.44 -8.13
C GLU A 165 3.03 -11.52 -8.26
N TYR A 166 3.51 -11.49 -9.49
CA TYR A 166 4.92 -11.43 -9.85
C TYR A 166 5.27 -10.02 -10.35
N GLU A 167 6.12 -9.32 -9.61
CA GLU A 167 6.60 -7.99 -9.99
C GLU A 167 7.72 -8.13 -11.04
N ARG A 168 7.51 -7.53 -12.22
CA ARG A 168 8.27 -7.82 -13.44
C ARG A 168 9.60 -7.07 -13.53
N ILE A 169 9.73 -5.89 -12.89
CA ILE A 169 10.94 -5.07 -12.95
C ILE A 169 12.03 -5.65 -12.05
N ARG A 170 11.65 -6.07 -10.83
CA ARG A 170 12.57 -6.66 -9.86
C ARG A 170 12.66 -8.18 -9.95
N GLY A 171 11.72 -8.80 -10.65
CA GLY A 171 11.67 -10.24 -10.76
C GLY A 171 11.34 -10.95 -9.44
N VAL A 172 10.41 -10.41 -8.66
CA VAL A 172 10.03 -10.93 -7.34
C VAL A 172 8.58 -11.35 -7.27
N THR A 173 8.32 -12.35 -6.45
CA THR A 173 6.96 -12.71 -6.07
C THR A 173 6.60 -12.03 -4.77
N TRP A 174 5.38 -11.51 -4.71
CA TRP A 174 4.83 -10.93 -3.50
C TRP A 174 3.45 -11.48 -3.20
N GLN A 175 3.11 -11.55 -1.90
CA GLN A 175 1.91 -12.16 -1.37
C GLN A 175 1.42 -11.33 -0.20
N MET A 176 0.11 -11.18 -0.12
CA MET A 176 -0.63 -10.54 0.96
C MET A 176 -1.72 -11.48 1.43
N ASP A 177 -1.71 -11.85 2.70
CA ASP A 177 -2.74 -12.66 3.35
C ASP A 177 -3.49 -11.79 4.35
N PHE A 178 -4.81 -11.64 4.18
CA PHE A 178 -5.68 -10.83 5.03
C PHE A 178 -6.68 -11.70 5.75
N TRP A 179 -6.88 -11.45 7.03
CA TRP A 179 -7.93 -12.11 7.82
C TRP A 179 -8.41 -11.26 9.00
N LEU A 180 -9.55 -11.63 9.53
CA LEU A 180 -10.15 -11.10 10.74
C LEU A 180 -10.42 -12.27 11.69
N ASP A 181 -9.91 -12.20 12.92
CA ASP A 181 -10.37 -13.10 13.96
C ASP A 181 -11.84 -12.78 14.29
N ASP A 182 -12.60 -13.72 14.81
CA ASP A 182 -14.06 -13.60 14.99
C ASP A 182 -14.51 -12.33 15.72
N ASP A 183 -13.79 -11.93 16.76
CA ASP A 183 -14.10 -10.77 17.59
C ASP A 183 -13.06 -9.65 17.56
N SER A 184 -12.12 -9.71 16.61
CA SER A 184 -11.07 -8.67 16.48
C SER A 184 -11.61 -7.39 15.89
N SER A 185 -11.20 -6.25 16.47
CA SER A 185 -11.39 -4.93 15.90
C SER A 185 -10.22 -4.49 14.99
N TYR A 186 -9.30 -5.41 14.65
CA TYR A 186 -8.16 -5.13 13.78
C TYR A 186 -8.10 -6.12 12.62
N LEU A 187 -8.09 -5.58 11.39
CA LEU A 187 -7.77 -6.34 10.19
C LEU A 187 -6.28 -6.67 10.22
N LYS A 188 -5.94 -7.95 10.18
CA LYS A 188 -4.58 -8.45 10.11
C LYS A 188 -4.16 -8.64 8.67
N CYS A 189 -2.91 -8.31 8.38
CA CYS A 189 -2.32 -8.42 7.07
C CYS A 189 -0.90 -8.97 7.19
N ARG A 190 -0.64 -10.15 6.61
CA ARG A 190 0.69 -10.72 6.48
C ARG A 190 1.22 -10.46 5.09
N MET A 191 2.35 -9.78 5.01
CA MET A 191 3.05 -9.48 3.77
C MET A 191 4.25 -10.40 3.60
N ARG A 192 4.51 -10.81 2.35
CA ARG A 192 5.66 -11.62 1.98
C ARG A 192 6.19 -11.19 0.62
N ILE A 193 7.51 -10.93 0.52
CA ILE A 193 8.23 -10.68 -0.73
C ILE A 193 9.36 -11.71 -0.82
N VAL A 194 9.53 -12.31 -1.99
CA VAL A 194 10.53 -13.37 -2.22
C VAL A 194 11.45 -12.99 -3.37
N ASN A 195 12.74 -12.86 -3.05
CA ASN A 195 13.82 -12.79 -4.03
C ASN A 195 14.36 -14.21 -4.25
N GLU A 196 14.02 -14.83 -5.37
CA GLU A 196 14.53 -16.15 -5.75
C GLU A 196 15.77 -16.08 -6.64
N SER A 197 16.19 -14.86 -7.04
CA SER A 197 17.39 -14.68 -7.86
C SER A 197 18.70 -14.89 -7.09
N THR A 198 19.80 -14.95 -7.80
CA THR A 198 21.17 -15.01 -7.26
C THR A 198 21.75 -13.63 -6.93
N GLU A 199 21.01 -12.57 -7.21
CA GLU A 199 21.47 -11.20 -7.09
C GLU A 199 20.87 -10.47 -5.88
N VAL A 200 21.60 -9.50 -5.36
CA VAL A 200 21.03 -8.50 -4.44
C VAL A 200 20.17 -7.55 -5.25
N ILE A 201 18.88 -7.46 -4.90
CA ILE A 201 17.94 -6.60 -5.63
C ILE A 201 17.52 -5.40 -4.78
N PRO A 202 17.30 -4.23 -5.41
CA PRO A 202 16.69 -3.10 -4.74
C PRO A 202 15.23 -3.41 -4.44
N MET A 203 14.83 -3.36 -3.16
CA MET A 203 13.46 -3.64 -2.76
C MET A 203 12.82 -2.43 -2.11
N TYR A 204 11.56 -2.22 -2.45
CA TYR A 204 10.72 -1.14 -1.99
C TYR A 204 9.37 -1.71 -1.55
N TRP A 205 8.83 -1.18 -0.44
CA TRP A 205 7.46 -1.40 -0.03
C TRP A 205 6.96 -0.22 0.77
N TRP A 206 5.75 0.24 0.42
CA TRP A 206 4.97 1.20 1.19
C TRP A 206 3.49 0.90 1.07
N SER A 207 2.82 0.74 2.21
CA SER A 207 1.36 0.69 2.34
C SER A 207 0.87 2.13 2.46
N ASN A 208 0.14 2.61 1.47
CA ASN A 208 -0.29 4.00 1.36
C ASN A 208 -1.79 4.11 1.68
N MET A 209 -2.11 4.57 2.88
CA MET A 209 -3.49 4.70 3.38
C MET A 209 -4.00 6.12 3.15
N ALA A 210 -4.97 6.29 2.26
CA ALA A 210 -5.76 7.51 2.21
C ALA A 210 -6.70 7.56 3.42
N VAL A 211 -6.62 8.62 4.20
CA VAL A 211 -7.48 8.84 5.38
C VAL A 211 -8.13 10.22 5.30
N PRO A 212 -9.36 10.39 5.83
CA PRO A 212 -10.02 11.69 5.78
C PRO A 212 -9.16 12.80 6.42
N GLU A 213 -9.11 13.95 5.78
CA GLU A 213 -8.59 15.17 6.37
C GLU A 213 -9.69 15.74 7.28
N TYR A 214 -9.69 15.31 8.55
CA TYR A 214 -10.72 15.72 9.50
C TYR A 214 -10.54 17.18 9.91
N GLU A 215 -11.66 17.88 10.11
CA GLU A 215 -11.66 19.17 10.80
C GLU A 215 -11.15 18.97 12.24
N GLN A 216 -10.12 19.72 12.63
CA GLN A 216 -9.41 19.54 13.91
C GLN A 216 -8.87 18.11 14.12
N GLY A 217 -8.46 17.48 13.03
CA GLY A 217 -7.87 16.15 13.07
C GLY A 217 -6.38 16.17 13.35
N HIS A 218 -5.87 15.04 13.86
CA HIS A 218 -4.48 14.92 14.28
C HIS A 218 -3.82 13.63 13.81
N ILE A 219 -2.53 13.76 13.46
CA ILE A 219 -1.63 12.61 13.32
C ILE A 219 -0.82 12.43 14.61
N THR A 220 -0.61 11.18 15.01
CA THR A 220 0.30 10.83 16.09
C THR A 220 1.18 9.65 15.70
N VAL A 221 2.48 9.78 15.97
CA VAL A 221 3.52 8.76 15.72
C VAL A 221 4.53 8.78 16.84
N PRO A 222 5.26 7.69 17.11
CA PRO A 222 6.30 7.64 18.18
C PRO A 222 7.64 8.17 17.67
N ALA A 223 7.63 9.39 17.13
CA ALA A 223 8.82 10.08 16.63
C ALA A 223 8.94 11.48 17.20
N SER A 224 10.17 11.98 17.32
CA SER A 224 10.48 13.37 17.70
C SER A 224 11.12 14.15 16.56
N GLU A 225 11.41 13.48 15.44
CA GLU A 225 12.04 14.02 14.24
C GLU A 225 11.40 13.42 12.98
N ALA A 226 11.49 14.16 11.87
CA ALA A 226 11.11 13.67 10.55
C ALA A 226 12.07 14.18 9.48
N TYR A 227 12.05 13.53 8.31
CA TYR A 227 12.65 14.05 7.09
C TYR A 227 11.52 14.72 6.29
N ALA A 228 11.59 16.06 6.18
CA ALA A 228 10.60 16.87 5.47
C ALA A 228 10.98 17.04 4.01
N GLY A 229 10.14 16.54 3.09
CA GLY A 229 10.39 16.54 1.65
C GLY A 229 9.41 17.42 0.88
N THR A 230 9.90 18.37 0.10
CA THR A 230 9.09 19.37 -0.64
C THR A 230 9.09 19.15 -2.15
N GLY A 231 9.69 18.08 -2.65
CA GLY A 231 9.90 17.86 -4.09
C GLY A 231 11.14 18.59 -4.67
N VAL A 232 11.76 19.52 -3.92
CA VAL A 232 13.01 20.18 -4.29
C VAL A 232 14.12 19.98 -3.26
N GLU A 233 13.76 19.71 -2.02
CA GLU A 233 14.68 19.43 -0.91
C GLU A 233 14.12 18.43 0.08
N CYS A 234 15.01 17.79 0.82
CA CYS A 234 14.71 16.99 1.99
C CYS A 234 15.61 17.44 3.13
N ARG A 235 15.02 17.76 4.28
CA ARG A 235 15.75 18.18 5.48
C ARG A 235 15.23 17.50 6.72
N LYS A 236 16.10 17.28 7.69
CA LYS A 236 15.72 16.79 9.02
C LYS A 236 15.07 17.92 9.82
N VAL A 237 13.95 17.62 10.47
CA VAL A 237 13.16 18.58 11.26
C VAL A 237 12.74 17.96 12.58
N SER A 238 12.58 18.81 13.61
CA SER A 238 12.00 18.40 14.89
C SER A 238 10.47 18.45 14.84
N LEU A 239 9.82 17.59 15.61
CA LEU A 239 8.37 17.50 15.72
C LEU A 239 7.90 17.97 17.11
N PRO A 240 6.65 18.45 17.23
CA PRO A 240 5.65 18.61 16.17
C PRO A 240 5.77 19.93 15.41
N GLU A 241 6.55 20.89 15.88
CA GLU A 241 6.63 22.23 15.29
C GLU A 241 7.71 22.31 14.22
N VAL A 242 7.28 22.59 12.96
CA VAL A 242 8.15 22.79 11.82
C VAL A 242 7.83 24.16 11.19
N ASP A 243 8.83 25.04 11.15
CA ASP A 243 8.71 26.40 10.62
C ASP A 243 7.54 27.20 11.27
N GLY A 244 7.32 27.00 12.58
CA GLY A 244 6.24 27.66 13.33
C GLY A 244 4.85 27.05 13.13
N VAL A 245 4.76 25.85 12.55
CA VAL A 245 3.52 25.11 12.31
C VAL A 245 3.57 23.76 13.03
N ASP A 246 2.56 23.47 13.85
CA ASP A 246 2.35 22.12 14.36
C ASP A 246 1.87 21.20 13.24
N VAL A 247 2.77 20.38 12.71
CA VAL A 247 2.49 19.51 11.56
C VAL A 247 1.72 18.25 11.93
N SER A 248 1.50 18.01 13.22
CA SER A 248 0.58 16.95 13.66
C SER A 248 -0.89 17.33 13.41
N ASP A 249 -1.18 18.62 13.30
CA ASP A 249 -2.44 19.19 12.81
C ASP A 249 -2.28 19.51 11.33
N TYR A 250 -2.59 18.52 10.47
CA TYR A 250 -2.33 18.60 9.04
C TYR A 250 -3.08 19.73 8.32
N GLN A 251 -4.18 20.26 8.88
CA GLN A 251 -4.89 21.41 8.31
C GLN A 251 -4.06 22.70 8.37
N LYS A 252 -3.11 22.79 9.28
CA LYS A 252 -2.20 23.93 9.39
C LYS A 252 -1.05 23.89 8.38
N ILE A 253 -0.84 22.77 7.71
CA ILE A 253 0.24 22.61 6.74
C ILE A 253 -0.10 23.42 5.48
N PRO A 254 0.73 24.43 5.10
CA PRO A 254 0.32 25.38 4.06
C PRO A 254 0.56 24.90 2.61
N ARG A 255 1.32 23.81 2.40
CA ARG A 255 1.73 23.34 1.06
C ARG A 255 1.84 21.82 1.01
N SER A 256 1.83 21.26 -0.18
CA SER A 256 2.10 19.83 -0.38
C SER A 256 3.48 19.46 0.12
N ILE A 257 3.55 18.45 0.99
CA ILE A 257 4.79 18.05 1.65
C ILE A 257 4.71 16.62 2.17
N ASP A 258 5.86 15.96 2.20
CA ASP A 258 6.09 14.67 2.84
C ASP A 258 6.80 14.83 4.18
N TYR A 259 6.29 14.21 5.23
CA TYR A 259 6.99 14.03 6.50
C TYR A 259 7.26 12.55 6.73
N PHE A 260 8.50 12.12 6.51
CA PHE A 260 8.94 10.76 6.85
C PHE A 260 9.40 10.73 8.29
N PHE A 261 8.63 10.12 9.15
CA PHE A 261 8.87 10.10 10.60
C PHE A 261 10.06 9.20 10.96
N ASN A 262 11.08 9.76 11.60
CA ASN A 262 12.25 9.03 12.05
C ASN A 262 11.97 8.33 13.39
N ILE A 263 11.24 7.21 13.32
CA ILE A 263 10.88 6.44 14.51
C ILE A 263 12.11 5.68 15.03
N PRO A 264 12.53 5.87 16.31
CA PRO A 264 13.62 5.10 16.90
C PRO A 264 13.40 3.59 16.81
N GLU A 265 14.48 2.81 16.72
CA GLU A 265 14.37 1.36 16.46
C GLU A 265 13.65 0.61 17.58
N ASN A 266 13.83 1.04 18.82
CA ASN A 266 13.21 0.48 20.03
C ASN A 266 11.76 0.94 20.26
N GLU A 267 11.27 1.92 19.51
CA GLU A 267 9.88 2.38 19.62
C GLU A 267 8.92 1.52 18.81
N PRO A 268 7.65 1.36 19.27
CA PRO A 268 6.62 0.65 18.54
C PRO A 268 6.34 1.32 17.18
N LYS A 269 6.05 0.51 16.15
CA LYS A 269 5.83 1.03 14.80
C LYS A 269 4.34 1.24 14.57
N TYR A 270 3.87 2.49 14.74
CA TYR A 270 2.47 2.86 14.50
C TYR A 270 2.32 4.27 13.91
N ILE A 271 1.15 4.53 13.37
CA ILE A 271 0.65 5.85 12.99
C ILE A 271 -0.86 5.91 13.24
N VAL A 272 -1.34 7.04 13.71
CA VAL A 272 -2.76 7.28 14.03
C VAL A 272 -3.23 8.53 13.30
N ASN A 273 -4.43 8.45 12.69
CA ASN A 273 -5.20 9.62 12.23
C ASN A 273 -6.55 9.64 12.93
N VAL A 274 -6.88 10.71 13.63
CA VAL A 274 -8.16 10.87 14.35
C VAL A 274 -8.79 12.22 14.14
N ASP A 275 -10.12 12.28 14.25
CA ASP A 275 -10.90 13.51 14.37
C ASP A 275 -10.84 14.09 15.80
N LYS A 276 -11.51 15.24 16.02
CA LYS A 276 -11.61 15.91 17.32
C LYS A 276 -12.23 15.07 18.45
N ASN A 277 -12.91 13.97 18.12
CA ASN A 277 -13.49 13.04 19.08
C ASN A 277 -12.60 11.81 19.33
N GLY A 278 -11.38 11.80 18.78
CA GLY A 278 -10.44 10.69 18.91
C GLY A 278 -10.80 9.48 18.06
N LYS A 279 -11.70 9.63 17.08
CA LYS A 279 -12.16 8.54 16.21
C LYS A 279 -11.46 8.59 14.86
N GLY A 280 -10.94 7.44 14.44
CA GLY A 280 -10.21 7.33 13.17
C GLY A 280 -9.43 6.04 13.08
N LEU A 281 -8.37 6.05 12.28
CA LEU A 281 -7.54 4.89 11.97
C LEU A 281 -6.29 4.81 12.85
N LEU A 282 -6.06 3.65 13.47
CA LEU A 282 -4.76 3.22 13.98
C LEU A 282 -4.19 2.15 13.04
N GLN A 283 -2.99 2.39 12.52
CA GLN A 283 -2.17 1.41 11.84
C GLN A 283 -0.93 1.09 12.68
N PHE A 284 -0.64 -0.18 12.91
CA PHE A 284 0.58 -0.64 13.55
C PHE A 284 1.14 -1.88 12.87
N SER A 285 2.41 -2.20 13.13
CA SER A 285 3.08 -3.30 12.45
C SER A 285 4.17 -3.94 13.29
N THR A 286 4.63 -5.12 12.86
CA THR A 286 5.88 -5.73 13.31
C THR A 286 7.09 -4.86 12.93
N GLY A 287 8.22 -5.07 13.61
CA GLY A 287 9.39 -4.19 13.57
C GLY A 287 10.08 -4.05 12.21
N ARG A 288 9.89 -4.98 11.26
CA ARG A 288 10.48 -4.88 9.92
C ARG A 288 9.98 -3.67 9.13
N LEU A 289 8.74 -3.28 9.30
CA LEU A 289 8.14 -2.13 8.62
C LEU A 289 8.49 -0.84 9.40
N LYS A 290 9.69 -0.31 9.17
CA LYS A 290 10.32 0.74 9.99
C LYS A 290 9.76 2.14 9.77
N GLY A 291 9.43 2.47 8.52
CA GLY A 291 9.04 3.83 8.11
C GLY A 291 7.56 4.13 8.40
N ARG A 292 7.29 5.38 8.76
CA ARG A 292 5.97 6.00 8.75
C ARG A 292 6.05 7.36 8.07
N LYS A 293 4.98 7.74 7.39
CA LYS A 293 4.95 8.99 6.63
C LYS A 293 3.58 9.63 6.72
N LEU A 294 3.55 10.96 6.73
CA LEU A 294 2.40 11.78 6.38
C LEU A 294 2.69 12.47 5.04
N PHE A 295 1.82 12.30 4.06
CA PHE A 295 1.70 13.20 2.93
C PHE A 295 0.49 14.10 3.13
N SER A 296 0.72 15.41 3.14
CA SER A 296 -0.34 16.42 3.14
C SER A 296 -0.38 17.12 1.78
N TRP A 297 -1.56 17.28 1.22
CA TRP A 297 -1.76 18.14 0.05
C TRP A 297 -1.47 19.60 0.37
N GLY A 298 -1.68 19.99 1.65
CA GLY A 298 -1.60 21.37 2.12
C GLY A 298 -2.92 22.15 1.95
N SER A 299 -2.92 23.39 2.43
CA SER A 299 -4.11 24.26 2.52
C SER A 299 -4.06 25.43 1.55
N ASN A 300 -3.51 25.26 0.34
CA ASN A 300 -3.46 26.29 -0.69
C ASN A 300 -4.36 25.95 -1.88
N ALA A 301 -4.64 26.94 -2.74
CA ALA A 301 -5.54 26.80 -3.88
C ALA A 301 -5.13 25.69 -4.88
N ALA A 302 -3.83 25.46 -5.08
CA ALA A 302 -3.36 24.37 -5.96
C ALA A 302 -3.68 22.99 -5.36
N SER A 303 -3.55 22.86 -4.06
CA SER A 303 -3.93 21.63 -3.33
C SER A 303 -5.44 21.38 -3.39
N ASP A 304 -6.24 22.43 -3.24
CA ASP A 304 -7.71 22.33 -3.36
C ASP A 304 -8.11 21.86 -4.75
N HIS A 305 -7.54 22.47 -5.80
CA HIS A 305 -7.80 22.05 -7.18
C HIS A 305 -7.39 20.62 -7.49
N TRP A 306 -6.26 20.13 -6.90
CA TRP A 306 -5.88 18.74 -7.05
C TRP A 306 -6.88 17.79 -6.41
N GLN A 307 -7.30 18.07 -5.20
CA GLN A 307 -8.26 17.22 -4.48
C GLN A 307 -9.63 17.24 -5.14
N GLU A 308 -10.12 18.41 -5.60
CA GLU A 308 -11.34 18.52 -6.40
C GLU A 308 -11.26 17.75 -7.73
N PHE A 309 -10.10 17.78 -8.39
CA PHE A 309 -9.86 17.06 -9.64
C PHE A 309 -9.95 15.53 -9.48
N LEU A 310 -9.56 15.00 -8.31
CA LEU A 310 -9.48 13.55 -8.06
C LEU A 310 -10.81 12.93 -7.64
N THR A 311 -11.77 13.72 -7.20
CA THR A 311 -13.05 13.26 -6.67
C THR A 311 -14.22 13.98 -7.33
N LYS A 312 -15.44 13.58 -6.96
CA LYS A 312 -16.66 14.34 -7.25
C LYS A 312 -17.14 15.09 -6.01
N ASP A 313 -17.43 14.36 -4.93
CA ASP A 313 -18.00 14.92 -3.70
C ASP A 313 -17.39 14.28 -2.42
N ALA A 314 -16.33 13.45 -2.51
CA ALA A 314 -15.81 12.70 -1.36
C ALA A 314 -15.03 13.55 -0.34
N GLY A 315 -14.72 14.81 -0.68
CA GLY A 315 -14.00 15.72 0.21
C GLY A 315 -12.49 15.54 0.19
N ARG A 316 -11.84 16.05 1.23
CA ARG A 316 -10.38 16.13 1.35
C ARG A 316 -9.80 14.93 2.09
N TYR A 317 -8.54 14.57 1.76
CA TYR A 317 -7.81 13.50 2.42
C TYR A 317 -6.32 13.83 2.56
N VAL A 318 -5.69 13.14 3.46
CA VAL A 318 -4.23 13.02 3.58
C VAL A 318 -3.84 11.56 3.45
N GLU A 319 -2.56 11.30 3.24
CA GLU A 319 -2.05 9.94 3.22
C GLU A 319 -1.17 9.69 4.43
N ILE A 320 -1.49 8.65 5.20
CA ILE A 320 -0.57 8.08 6.17
C ILE A 320 0.00 6.80 5.59
N GLN A 321 1.29 6.57 5.76
CA GLN A 321 1.95 5.47 5.07
C GLN A 321 2.88 4.69 6.00
N ALA A 322 3.09 3.41 5.67
CA ALA A 322 4.01 2.53 6.37
C ALA A 322 4.94 1.84 5.37
N GLY A 323 6.26 1.84 5.62
CA GLY A 323 7.25 1.36 4.66
C GLY A 323 8.44 0.63 5.27
N LEU A 324 9.15 -0.12 4.43
CA LEU A 324 10.37 -0.83 4.80
C LEU A 324 11.54 0.12 5.05
N GLY A 325 11.67 1.17 4.23
CA GLY A 325 12.70 2.19 4.35
C GLY A 325 12.30 3.34 5.28
N LYS A 326 13.25 4.17 5.68
CA LYS A 326 12.99 5.41 6.43
C LYS A 326 12.31 6.47 5.58
N THR A 327 12.61 6.50 4.27
CA THR A 327 12.06 7.44 3.29
C THR A 327 11.68 6.70 2.01
N GLN A 328 11.05 7.41 1.09
CA GLN A 328 10.73 6.94 -0.27
C GLN A 328 11.77 7.34 -1.31
N TYR A 329 12.92 7.88 -0.91
CA TYR A 329 13.96 8.34 -1.84
C TYR A 329 14.86 7.23 -2.37
N GLY A 330 14.75 6.02 -1.84
CA GLY A 330 15.51 4.86 -2.29
C GLY A 330 14.86 3.54 -1.89
N CYS A 331 15.28 2.49 -2.57
CA CYS A 331 15.02 1.11 -2.17
C CYS A 331 16.04 0.67 -1.10
N ILE A 332 15.80 -0.48 -0.50
CA ILE A 332 16.77 -1.13 0.40
C ILE A 332 17.27 -2.44 -0.23
N PRO A 333 18.53 -2.85 -0.01
CA PRO A 333 19.08 -4.06 -0.62
C PRO A 333 18.45 -5.33 -0.03
N MET A 334 17.88 -6.16 -0.89
CA MET A 334 17.33 -7.47 -0.53
C MET A 334 18.27 -8.57 -1.01
N ALA A 335 18.80 -9.37 -0.07
CA ALA A 335 19.74 -10.43 -0.37
C ALA A 335 19.14 -11.50 -1.29
N PRO A 336 19.99 -12.21 -2.08
CA PRO A 336 19.56 -13.33 -2.91
C PRO A 336 18.97 -14.47 -2.06
N HIS A 337 18.06 -15.22 -2.67
CA HIS A 337 17.43 -16.40 -2.06
C HIS A 337 16.79 -16.13 -0.68
N THR A 338 16.21 -14.94 -0.48
CA THR A 338 15.56 -14.56 0.78
C THR A 338 14.08 -14.26 0.62
N ALA A 339 13.37 -14.39 1.73
CA ALA A 339 12.00 -13.91 1.87
C ALA A 339 11.93 -12.90 3.00
N TRP A 340 11.32 -11.75 2.73
CA TRP A 340 10.98 -10.76 3.74
C TRP A 340 9.51 -10.88 4.11
N GLU A 341 9.25 -10.92 5.42
CA GLU A 341 7.89 -11.04 5.94
C GLU A 341 7.68 -10.07 7.09
N TRP A 342 6.47 -9.55 7.20
CA TRP A 342 6.01 -8.72 8.29
C TRP A 342 4.50 -8.77 8.39
N MET A 343 3.96 -8.24 9.48
CA MET A 343 2.52 -8.05 9.63
C MET A 343 2.18 -6.59 9.85
N GLU A 344 1.04 -6.20 9.33
CA GLU A 344 0.37 -4.92 9.54
C GLU A 344 -1.03 -5.16 10.11
N CYS A 345 -1.48 -4.23 10.94
CA CYS A 345 -2.84 -4.21 11.45
C CYS A 345 -3.49 -2.85 11.21
N TYR A 346 -4.77 -2.89 10.90
CA TYR A 346 -5.59 -1.71 10.62
C TYR A 346 -6.89 -1.81 11.42
N GLY A 347 -7.22 -0.76 12.16
CA GLY A 347 -8.47 -0.74 12.93
C GLY A 347 -8.74 0.60 13.59
N PRO A 348 -9.78 0.70 14.44
CA PRO A 348 -10.15 1.93 15.11
C PRO A 348 -9.05 2.39 16.08
N ALA A 349 -8.81 3.70 16.07
CA ALA A 349 -7.91 4.36 17.02
C ALA A 349 -8.54 4.53 18.41
N TYR A 350 -9.86 4.48 18.49
CA TYR A 350 -10.64 4.64 19.71
C TYR A 350 -10.78 3.32 20.48
N SER A 351 -10.64 3.40 21.80
CA SER A 351 -10.93 2.29 22.72
C SER A 351 -11.38 2.86 24.08
N GLU A 352 -11.73 1.99 25.03
CA GLU A 352 -12.03 2.41 26.41
C GLU A 352 -10.86 3.15 27.07
N GLU A 353 -9.63 2.86 26.67
CA GLU A 353 -8.40 3.47 27.19
C GLU A 353 -7.90 4.66 26.32
N LEU A 354 -8.16 4.65 25.02
CA LEU A 354 -7.83 5.72 24.08
C LEU A 354 -9.07 6.56 23.76
N THR A 355 -9.35 7.50 24.63
CA THR A 355 -10.56 8.35 24.57
C THR A 355 -10.30 9.70 23.89
N ALA A 356 -11.37 10.44 23.59
CA ALA A 356 -11.28 11.79 23.03
C ALA A 356 -10.39 12.72 23.89
N GLU A 357 -10.44 12.59 25.20
CA GLU A 357 -9.61 13.40 26.13
C GLU A 357 -8.12 13.20 25.95
N ILE A 358 -7.68 11.99 25.53
CA ILE A 358 -6.27 11.71 25.22
C ILE A 358 -5.89 12.38 23.92
N TYR A 359 -6.75 12.33 22.93
CA TYR A 359 -6.48 12.93 21.64
C TYR A 359 -6.53 14.46 21.62
N ASP A 360 -7.19 15.10 22.60
CA ASP A 360 -7.19 16.56 22.80
C ASP A 360 -5.91 17.07 23.47
N LYS A 361 -5.00 16.20 23.89
CA LYS A 361 -3.74 16.57 24.51
C LYS A 361 -2.66 16.99 23.51
N SER A 362 -1.54 17.49 24.03
CA SER A 362 -0.36 17.81 23.22
C SER A 362 0.16 16.59 22.46
N PHE A 363 0.88 16.80 21.36
CA PHE A 363 1.49 15.73 20.55
C PHE A 363 2.33 14.76 21.41
N GLU A 364 3.17 15.29 22.31
CA GLU A 364 4.04 14.48 23.18
C GLU A 364 3.24 13.64 24.19
N GLU A 365 2.15 14.17 24.70
CA GLU A 365 1.26 13.42 25.60
C GLU A 365 0.49 12.35 24.85
N ARG A 366 -0.09 12.66 23.67
CA ARG A 366 -0.76 11.66 22.81
C ARG A 366 0.18 10.51 22.47
N LYS A 367 1.40 10.84 22.02
CA LYS A 367 2.47 9.87 21.72
C LYS A 367 2.71 8.93 22.90
N ARG A 368 2.89 9.47 24.10
CA ARG A 368 3.11 8.68 25.33
C ARG A 368 1.93 7.76 25.61
N TYR A 369 0.69 8.29 25.63
CA TYR A 369 -0.49 7.48 25.96
C TYR A 369 -0.72 6.35 24.97
N ILE A 370 -0.55 6.59 23.66
CA ILE A 370 -0.71 5.55 22.64
C ILE A 370 0.41 4.51 22.75
N THR A 371 1.65 4.94 22.96
CA THR A 371 2.77 4.03 23.17
C THR A 371 2.53 3.14 24.40
N ASP A 372 2.14 3.72 25.55
CA ASP A 372 1.83 3.00 26.78
C ASP A 372 0.65 2.00 26.57
N TYR A 373 -0.40 2.40 25.83
CA TYR A 373 -1.50 1.52 25.50
C TYR A 373 -1.03 0.30 24.68
N LEU A 374 -0.26 0.51 23.62
CA LEU A 374 0.25 -0.57 22.76
C LEU A 374 1.17 -1.52 23.54
N GLN A 375 1.99 -0.99 24.47
CA GLN A 375 2.85 -1.78 25.35
C GLN A 375 2.05 -2.56 26.39
N LYS A 376 1.10 -1.92 27.08
CA LYS A 376 0.24 -2.55 28.08
C LYS A 376 -0.63 -3.67 27.50
N THR A 377 -1.21 -3.46 26.35
CA THR A 377 -2.03 -4.44 25.63
C THR A 377 -1.21 -5.50 24.91
N GLN A 378 0.11 -5.27 24.79
CA GLN A 378 1.05 -6.12 24.04
C GLN A 378 0.66 -6.37 22.58
N LEU A 379 -0.07 -5.44 21.95
CA LEU A 379 -0.58 -5.63 20.58
C LEU A 379 0.52 -5.94 19.59
N ILE A 380 1.65 -5.22 19.64
CA ILE A 380 2.77 -5.47 18.74
C ILE A 380 3.49 -6.78 19.08
N GLY A 381 3.67 -7.11 20.36
CA GLY A 381 4.24 -8.40 20.79
C GLY A 381 3.40 -9.59 20.31
N LYS A 382 2.09 -9.50 20.48
CA LYS A 382 1.15 -10.51 19.96
C LYS A 382 1.23 -10.62 18.43
N LEU A 383 1.39 -9.50 17.73
CA LEU A 383 1.53 -9.49 16.27
C LEU A 383 2.84 -10.15 15.81
N GLU A 384 3.95 -9.97 16.55
CA GLU A 384 5.22 -10.66 16.29
C GLU A 384 5.12 -12.17 16.53
N GLU A 385 4.35 -12.58 17.52
CA GLU A 385 4.05 -14.00 17.77
C GLU A 385 3.17 -14.58 16.66
N GLU A 386 2.16 -13.83 16.24
CA GLU A 386 1.26 -14.20 15.15
C GLU A 386 2.02 -14.37 13.83
N LEU A 387 2.99 -13.48 13.55
CA LEU A 387 3.86 -13.61 12.38
C LEU A 387 4.61 -14.96 12.37
N LYS A 388 5.04 -15.45 13.53
CA LYS A 388 5.70 -16.77 13.64
C LYS A 388 4.71 -17.91 13.47
N LYS A 389 3.55 -17.81 14.11
CA LYS A 389 2.48 -18.81 14.12
C LYS A 389 1.90 -19.06 12.73
N THR A 390 1.60 -17.98 11.99
CA THR A 390 0.99 -18.04 10.66
C THR A 390 1.97 -18.34 9.52
N LYS A 391 3.24 -18.65 9.82
CA LYS A 391 4.24 -18.98 8.80
C LYS A 391 3.87 -20.20 7.96
N LYS A 392 3.29 -21.23 8.59
CA LYS A 392 2.84 -22.45 7.90
C LYS A 392 1.67 -22.12 6.97
N MET A 393 0.67 -21.39 7.45
CA MET A 393 -0.47 -20.93 6.65
C MET A 393 0.00 -20.17 5.40
N ALA A 394 0.94 -19.22 5.56
CA ALA A 394 1.47 -18.43 4.44
C ALA A 394 2.15 -19.26 3.35
N LEU A 395 2.63 -20.48 3.66
CA LEU A 395 3.30 -21.39 2.73
C LEU A 395 2.40 -22.58 2.29
N THR A 396 1.15 -22.61 2.72
CA THR A 396 0.18 -23.64 2.31
C THR A 396 -0.49 -23.22 1.00
N GLU A 397 -0.75 -24.18 0.13
CA GLU A 397 -1.55 -23.95 -1.08
C GLU A 397 -2.94 -23.42 -0.71
N ALA A 398 -3.44 -22.50 -1.54
CA ALA A 398 -4.75 -21.90 -1.41
C ALA A 398 -5.63 -22.24 -2.61
N GLU A 399 -6.94 -22.21 -2.43
CA GLU A 399 -7.89 -22.37 -3.51
C GLU A 399 -7.88 -21.11 -4.39
N LEU A 400 -7.49 -21.24 -5.67
CA LEU A 400 -7.48 -20.13 -6.61
C LEU A 400 -8.90 -19.75 -7.00
N ILE A 401 -9.28 -18.51 -6.71
CA ILE A 401 -10.60 -17.94 -7.04
C ILE A 401 -10.55 -17.22 -8.40
N THR A 402 -9.57 -16.35 -8.58
CA THR A 402 -9.40 -15.63 -9.87
C THR A 402 -7.92 -15.45 -10.24
N PRO A 403 -7.59 -15.58 -11.53
CA PRO A 403 -6.23 -15.32 -12.00
C PRO A 403 -5.90 -13.81 -12.01
N GLY A 404 -4.62 -13.51 -11.86
CA GLY A 404 -4.03 -12.18 -12.05
C GLY A 404 -3.54 -11.95 -13.49
N SER A 405 -2.35 -11.33 -13.62
CA SER A 405 -1.77 -11.00 -14.94
C SER A 405 -1.35 -12.23 -15.76
N GLY A 406 -1.11 -13.35 -15.12
CA GLY A 406 -0.58 -14.57 -15.76
C GLY A 406 0.94 -14.56 -15.98
N TYR A 407 1.59 -13.41 -15.86
CA TYR A 407 3.02 -13.28 -16.16
C TYR A 407 3.90 -14.19 -15.28
N GLY A 408 3.54 -14.40 -14.02
CA GLY A 408 4.24 -15.30 -13.10
C GLY A 408 4.26 -16.76 -13.54
N ALA A 409 3.39 -17.18 -14.46
CA ALA A 409 3.36 -18.55 -15.00
C ALA A 409 4.58 -18.90 -15.87
N PHE A 410 5.31 -17.89 -16.36
CA PHE A 410 6.54 -18.09 -17.16
C PHE A 410 7.81 -18.28 -16.33
N ARG A 411 7.73 -18.16 -15.00
CA ARG A 411 8.91 -18.33 -14.14
C ARG A 411 9.41 -19.77 -14.16
N LYS A 412 10.74 -19.96 -14.16
CA LYS A 412 11.37 -21.28 -14.17
C LYS A 412 11.65 -21.85 -12.78
N GLU A 413 11.70 -21.03 -11.75
CA GLU A 413 12.07 -21.45 -10.38
C GLU A 413 10.97 -21.07 -9.36
N TYR A 414 10.54 -22.06 -8.59
CA TYR A 414 9.40 -21.94 -7.67
C TYR A 414 9.72 -22.43 -6.25
N ALA A 415 10.99 -22.56 -5.88
CA ALA A 415 11.41 -23.22 -4.65
C ALA A 415 10.78 -22.65 -3.36
N ARG A 416 10.57 -21.31 -3.31
CA ARG A 416 9.98 -20.62 -2.15
C ARG A 416 8.56 -20.14 -2.36
N THR A 417 8.02 -20.29 -3.55
CA THR A 417 6.70 -19.80 -3.96
C THR A 417 5.88 -20.84 -4.68
N GLY A 418 6.26 -22.13 -4.57
CA GLY A 418 5.56 -23.26 -5.19
C GLY A 418 4.11 -23.47 -4.71
N HIS A 419 3.77 -22.91 -3.54
CA HIS A 419 2.40 -22.90 -3.01
C HIS A 419 1.48 -21.88 -3.72
N LEU A 420 2.01 -20.98 -4.54
CA LEU A 420 1.25 -19.99 -5.28
C LEU A 420 0.97 -20.49 -6.70
N LYS A 421 -0.31 -20.59 -7.06
CA LYS A 421 -0.76 -21.08 -8.37
C LYS A 421 -0.80 -19.94 -9.37
N PHE A 422 0.19 -19.87 -10.25
CA PHE A 422 0.17 -18.99 -11.41
C PHE A 422 -0.40 -19.76 -12.61
N VAL A 423 -1.52 -19.32 -13.12
CA VAL A 423 -2.19 -19.92 -14.28
C VAL A 423 -2.09 -19.01 -15.49
N LYS A 424 -1.97 -19.59 -16.67
CA LYS A 424 -1.96 -18.86 -17.93
C LYS A 424 -3.32 -18.23 -18.19
N LYS A 425 -3.31 -16.97 -18.64
CA LYS A 425 -4.53 -16.19 -18.83
C LYS A 425 -5.13 -16.32 -20.23
N THR A 426 -4.32 -16.56 -21.26
CA THR A 426 -4.73 -16.55 -22.66
C THR A 426 -3.91 -17.49 -23.54
N GLU A 427 -4.48 -17.90 -24.67
CA GLU A 427 -3.80 -18.69 -25.70
C GLU A 427 -2.52 -18.02 -26.23
N SER A 428 -2.49 -16.69 -26.30
CA SER A 428 -1.28 -15.95 -26.71
C SER A 428 -0.09 -16.18 -25.77
N MET A 429 -0.34 -16.46 -24.48
CA MET A 429 0.73 -16.74 -23.52
C MET A 429 1.39 -18.10 -23.76
N GLU A 430 0.71 -19.06 -24.37
CA GLU A 430 1.31 -20.36 -24.76
C GLU A 430 2.39 -20.19 -25.83
N LYS A 431 2.20 -19.22 -26.75
CA LYS A 431 3.20 -18.89 -27.77
C LYS A 431 4.47 -18.32 -27.15
N TRP A 432 4.33 -17.48 -26.12
CA TRP A 432 5.46 -16.95 -25.38
C TRP A 432 6.17 -18.03 -24.55
N GLU A 433 5.45 -18.99 -23.99
CA GLU A 433 6.05 -20.13 -23.30
C GLU A 433 6.90 -20.94 -24.24
N HIS A 434 6.38 -21.26 -25.43
CA HIS A 434 7.13 -21.95 -26.47
C HIS A 434 8.43 -21.19 -26.83
N PHE A 435 8.35 -19.87 -27.00
CA PHE A 435 9.51 -19.03 -27.25
C PHE A 435 10.55 -19.09 -26.11
N PHE A 436 10.10 -19.02 -24.85
CA PHE A 436 11.00 -19.13 -23.70
C PHE A 436 11.65 -20.50 -23.56
N GLU A 437 10.99 -21.55 -24.00
CA GLU A 437 11.52 -22.92 -23.97
C GLU A 437 12.46 -23.24 -25.13
N THR A 438 12.14 -22.74 -26.31
CA THR A 438 12.82 -23.13 -27.55
C THR A 438 13.71 -22.05 -28.16
N GLY A 439 13.46 -20.79 -27.82
CA GLY A 439 14.03 -19.61 -28.48
C GLY A 439 13.41 -19.31 -29.84
N GLU A 440 12.36 -20.05 -30.25
CA GLU A 440 11.70 -19.90 -31.54
C GLU A 440 10.31 -19.24 -31.36
N LEU A 441 10.13 -18.07 -31.94
CA LEU A 441 8.82 -17.40 -32.01
C LEU A 441 8.02 -17.96 -33.20
N HIS A 442 7.02 -18.78 -32.93
CA HIS A 442 6.14 -19.27 -33.95
C HIS A 442 5.04 -18.24 -34.25
N CYS A 443 5.21 -17.49 -35.31
CA CYS A 443 4.23 -16.52 -35.81
C CYS A 443 3.53 -17.11 -37.06
N PRO A 444 2.36 -17.76 -36.93
CA PRO A 444 1.71 -18.42 -38.06
C PRO A 444 1.09 -17.44 -39.09
N ASP A 445 0.94 -16.17 -38.71
CA ASP A 445 0.41 -15.12 -39.55
C ASP A 445 1.13 -13.80 -39.32
N PRO A 446 1.87 -13.29 -40.33
CA PRO A 446 2.56 -12.02 -40.23
C PRO A 446 1.66 -10.80 -40.01
N GLU A 447 0.35 -10.90 -40.27
CA GLU A 447 -0.63 -9.83 -40.05
C GLU A 447 -1.19 -9.83 -38.64
N THR A 448 -0.94 -10.87 -37.83
CA THR A 448 -1.39 -11.01 -36.43
C THR A 448 -0.24 -10.89 -35.43
N GLU A 449 0.80 -10.17 -35.75
CA GLU A 449 1.90 -9.92 -34.82
C GLU A 449 1.44 -9.24 -33.51
N PRO A 450 2.13 -9.60 -32.39
CA PRO A 450 1.77 -9.18 -31.04
C PRO A 450 1.95 -7.71 -30.76
#